data_fbbcd5016fe9fc2fd3fa74071a33b54e
#
_entry.id   fbbcd5016fe9fc2fd3fa74071a33b54e
#
_cell.length_a   1.000
_cell.length_b   1.000
_cell.length_c   1.000
_cell.angle_alpha   90.00
_cell.angle_beta   90.00
_cell.angle_gamma   90.00
#
_symmetry.space_group_name_H-M   'P 1'
#
loop_
_entity.id
_entity.type
_entity.pdbx_description
1 polymer ?
#
loop_
_entity_poly.entity_id
_entity_poly.type
_entity_poly.pdbx_seq_one_letter_code
_entity_poly.pdbx_strand_id
1 'polypeptide(L)'
;KDVVLLERNELTSGSSWHAAGSFHTLSSDPNVSKLQDYTISLYKEIEETSGHSISMHQTGGYYLASNQSWYDYLKRERSKARSIGLDQEFVSIEEVIEKHPLVDPKHYVAALWD
;
A
#
# COMPACT_ATOMS: atom_id res chain seq x y z
N LYS A 1 -22.09 21.60 1.25
CA LYS A 1 -22.14 21.60 2.73
C LYS A 1 -21.10 22.56 3.25
N ASP A 2 -21.45 23.35 4.26
CA ASP A 2 -20.51 24.30 4.87
C ASP A 2 -19.58 23.52 5.81
N VAL A 3 -18.29 23.53 5.52
CA VAL A 3 -17.25 22.86 6.32
C VAL A 3 -16.19 23.90 6.68
N VAL A 4 -15.77 23.90 7.94
CA VAL A 4 -14.70 24.76 8.44
C VAL A 4 -13.59 23.90 9.01
N LEU A 5 -12.37 24.11 8.53
CA LEU A 5 -11.15 23.50 9.07
C LEU A 5 -10.47 24.53 10.00
N LEU A 6 -10.25 24.12 11.25
CA LEU A 6 -9.53 24.92 12.24
C LEU A 6 -8.18 24.28 12.53
N GLU A 7 -7.11 25.02 12.31
CA GLU A 7 -5.74 24.60 12.63
C GLU A 7 -5.11 25.62 13.60
N ARG A 8 -4.45 25.13 14.63
CA ARG A 8 -3.81 25.96 15.65
C ARG A 8 -2.44 26.49 15.23
N ASN A 9 -1.74 25.74 14.39
CA ASN A 9 -0.40 26.04 13.90
C ASN A 9 -0.42 26.17 12.37
N GLU A 10 0.64 25.75 11.70
CA GLU A 10 0.66 25.65 10.24
C GLU A 10 -0.04 24.37 9.78
N LEU A 11 -0.70 24.42 8.62
CA LEU A 11 -1.30 23.24 8.00
C LEU A 11 -0.26 22.13 7.85
N THR A 12 -0.65 20.92 8.16
CA THR A 12 0.17 19.71 8.08
C THR A 12 1.33 19.61 9.07
N SER A 13 1.54 20.56 9.98
CA SER A 13 2.67 20.59 10.93
C SER A 13 2.65 19.46 11.99
N GLY A 14 1.55 18.70 12.08
CA GLY A 14 1.40 17.57 13.01
C GLY A 14 1.83 16.23 12.41
N SER A 15 0.98 15.23 12.58
CA SER A 15 1.23 13.84 12.11
C SER A 15 1.42 13.74 10.60
N SER A 16 0.78 14.59 9.81
CA SER A 16 0.90 14.59 8.35
C SER A 16 2.34 14.85 7.88
N TRP A 17 3.04 15.76 8.52
CA TRP A 17 4.45 16.06 8.23
C TRP A 17 5.37 14.86 8.46
N HIS A 18 5.06 14.01 9.45
CA HIS A 18 5.87 12.85 9.83
C HIS A 18 5.54 11.59 9.03
N ALA A 19 4.51 11.63 8.18
CA ALA A 19 4.11 10.48 7.39
C ALA A 19 5.11 10.20 6.27
N ALA A 20 5.43 8.93 6.04
CA ALA A 20 6.32 8.50 4.96
C ALA A 20 5.68 8.65 3.55
N GLY A 21 4.38 8.88 3.48
CA GLY A 21 3.66 9.04 2.21
C GLY A 21 3.43 7.74 1.44
N SER A 22 3.55 6.59 2.10
CA SER A 22 3.28 5.29 1.48
C SER A 22 1.83 4.88 1.63
N PHE A 23 1.25 4.32 0.58
CA PHE A 23 -0.08 3.73 0.55
C PHE A 23 0.02 2.25 0.23
N HIS A 24 -0.79 1.45 0.89
CA HIS A 24 -0.90 0.01 0.64
C HIS A 24 -2.29 -0.47 1.03
N THR A 25 -2.73 -1.59 0.47
CA THR A 25 -4.05 -2.19 0.78
C THR A 25 -3.94 -3.38 1.74
N LEU A 26 -2.76 -3.98 1.85
CA LEU A 26 -2.57 -5.16 2.71
C LEU A 26 -2.67 -4.81 4.19
N SER A 27 -3.70 -5.35 4.85
CA SER A 27 -3.91 -5.27 6.29
C SER A 27 -4.47 -6.58 6.80
N SER A 28 -4.15 -6.93 8.05
CA SER A 28 -4.76 -8.09 8.73
C SER A 28 -6.24 -7.88 9.05
N ASP A 29 -6.72 -6.62 9.06
CA ASP A 29 -8.13 -6.26 9.24
C ASP A 29 -8.78 -5.91 7.90
N PRO A 30 -9.81 -6.67 7.46
CA PRO A 30 -10.49 -6.41 6.19
C PRO A 30 -11.18 -5.03 6.09
N ASN A 31 -11.61 -4.45 7.21
CA ASN A 31 -12.22 -3.11 7.19
C ASN A 31 -11.16 -2.03 6.97
N VAL A 32 -9.97 -2.21 7.56
CA VAL A 32 -8.83 -1.32 7.30
C VAL A 32 -8.40 -1.42 5.84
N SER A 33 -8.30 -2.63 5.28
CA SER A 33 -7.98 -2.82 3.84
C SER A 33 -8.99 -2.11 2.93
N LYS A 34 -10.29 -2.24 3.20
CA LYS A 34 -11.34 -1.53 2.44
C LYS A 34 -11.25 -0.01 2.57
N LEU A 35 -10.93 0.49 3.76
CA LEU A 35 -10.76 1.92 3.98
C LEU A 35 -9.54 2.47 3.22
N GLN A 36 -8.44 1.72 3.20
CA GLN A 36 -7.24 2.08 2.45
C GLN A 36 -7.50 2.09 0.94
N ASP A 37 -8.15 1.07 0.40
CA ASP A 37 -8.53 0.99 -1.01
C ASP A 37 -9.46 2.15 -1.42
N TYR A 38 -10.48 2.43 -0.62
CA TYR A 38 -11.33 3.60 -0.82
C TYR A 38 -10.53 4.92 -0.79
N THR A 39 -9.59 5.06 0.15
CA THR A 39 -8.77 6.26 0.28
C THR A 39 -7.88 6.48 -0.94
N ILE A 40 -7.28 5.41 -1.48
CA ILE A 40 -6.46 5.47 -2.69
C ILE A 40 -7.32 5.91 -3.88
N SER A 41 -8.52 5.34 -4.03
CA SER A 41 -9.47 5.71 -5.08
C SER A 41 -9.92 7.17 -4.95
N LEU A 42 -10.21 7.61 -3.73
CA LEU A 42 -10.61 9.00 -3.44
C LEU A 42 -9.50 10.01 -3.78
N TYR A 43 -8.24 9.68 -3.53
CA TYR A 43 -7.13 10.56 -3.87
C TYR A 43 -6.99 10.74 -5.38
N LYS A 44 -7.21 9.70 -6.18
CA LYS A 44 -7.27 9.84 -7.64
C LYS A 44 -8.41 10.75 -8.09
N GLU A 45 -9.60 10.54 -7.53
CA GLU A 45 -10.77 11.39 -7.81
C GLU A 45 -10.49 12.85 -7.46
N ILE A 46 -9.81 13.12 -6.35
CA ILE A 46 -9.43 14.48 -5.94
C ILE A 46 -8.45 15.09 -6.94
N GLU A 47 -7.42 14.38 -7.40
CA GLU A 47 -6.51 14.90 -8.43
C GLU A 47 -7.28 15.25 -9.72
N GLU A 48 -8.12 14.33 -10.20
CA GLU A 48 -8.91 14.51 -11.43
C GLU A 48 -9.90 15.67 -11.33
N THR A 49 -10.59 15.82 -10.21
CA THR A 49 -11.67 16.81 -10.05
C THR A 49 -11.16 18.20 -9.65
N SER A 50 -10.08 18.27 -8.88
CA SER A 50 -9.52 19.54 -8.42
C SER A 50 -8.49 20.15 -9.38
N GLY A 51 -7.89 19.34 -10.23
CA GLY A 51 -6.74 19.73 -11.06
C GLY A 51 -5.44 19.94 -10.28
N HIS A 52 -5.43 19.63 -8.99
CA HIS A 52 -4.24 19.71 -8.14
C HIS A 52 -3.61 18.32 -7.99
N SER A 53 -2.34 18.19 -8.37
CA SER A 53 -1.62 16.95 -8.14
C SER A 53 -1.29 16.77 -6.67
N ILE A 54 -1.59 15.59 -6.14
CA ILE A 54 -1.12 15.13 -4.82
C ILE A 54 0.17 14.30 -4.94
N SER A 55 0.74 14.23 -6.15
CA SER A 55 1.95 13.47 -6.47
C SER A 55 1.85 11.98 -6.09
N MET A 56 0.68 11.38 -6.32
CA MET A 56 0.48 9.96 -6.05
C MET A 56 1.04 9.11 -7.20
N HIS A 57 2.04 8.30 -6.90
CA HIS A 57 2.66 7.37 -7.83
C HIS A 57 2.29 5.93 -7.47
N GLN A 58 1.49 5.27 -8.30
CA GLN A 58 1.13 3.87 -8.11
C GLN A 58 2.22 2.95 -8.69
N THR A 59 3.27 2.76 -7.93
CA THR A 59 4.39 1.89 -8.31
C THR A 59 4.20 0.44 -7.88
N GLY A 60 3.18 0.16 -7.07
CA GLY A 60 3.01 -1.10 -6.36
C GLY A 60 4.10 -1.35 -5.31
N GLY A 61 4.02 -2.49 -4.66
CA GLY A 61 4.99 -2.89 -3.64
C GLY A 61 5.14 -4.39 -3.51
N TYR A 62 6.24 -4.84 -2.93
CA TYR A 62 6.49 -6.25 -2.65
C TYR A 62 6.58 -6.51 -1.14
N TYR A 63 5.80 -7.47 -0.67
CA TYR A 63 5.99 -8.06 0.64
C TYR A 63 6.88 -9.29 0.49
N LEU A 64 8.10 -9.21 1.01
CA LEU A 64 9.11 -10.25 0.87
C LEU A 64 9.09 -11.20 2.06
N ALA A 65 8.96 -12.50 1.80
CA ALA A 65 9.02 -13.53 2.82
C ALA A 65 10.46 -14.06 2.94
N SER A 66 11.08 -13.90 4.10
CA SER A 66 12.43 -14.37 4.38
C SER A 66 12.50 -15.84 4.79
N ASN A 67 11.36 -16.47 5.06
CA ASN A 67 11.27 -17.88 5.46
C ASN A 67 9.87 -18.46 5.22
N GLN A 68 9.73 -19.76 5.41
CA GLN A 68 8.46 -20.47 5.19
C GLN A 68 7.31 -19.94 6.06
N SER A 69 7.59 -19.57 7.31
CA SER A 69 6.55 -19.06 8.22
C SER A 69 5.97 -17.72 7.73
N TRP A 70 6.82 -16.82 7.24
CA TRP A 70 6.40 -15.58 6.59
C TRP A 70 5.65 -15.83 5.28
N TYR A 71 6.09 -16.78 4.48
CA TYR A 71 5.37 -17.16 3.27
C TYR A 71 3.96 -17.68 3.58
N ASP A 72 3.82 -18.51 4.60
CA ASP A 72 2.51 -19.00 5.04
C ASP A 72 1.62 -17.88 5.61
N TYR A 73 2.22 -16.90 6.27
CA TYR A 73 1.51 -15.69 6.68
C TYR A 73 0.99 -14.90 5.46
N LEU A 74 1.82 -14.62 4.47
CA LEU A 74 1.42 -13.90 3.25
C LEU A 74 0.33 -14.64 2.48
N LYS A 75 0.34 -15.98 2.43
CA LYS A 75 -0.76 -16.76 1.83
C LYS A 75 -2.10 -16.53 2.53
N ARG A 76 -2.10 -16.42 3.85
CA ARG A 76 -3.32 -16.13 4.62
C ARG A 76 -3.80 -14.70 4.36
N GLU A 77 -2.91 -13.73 4.35
CA GLU A 77 -3.26 -12.32 4.10
C GLU A 77 -3.81 -12.15 2.68
N ARG A 78 -3.18 -12.75 1.67
CA ARG A 78 -3.70 -12.77 0.29
C ARG A 78 -5.12 -13.37 0.21
N SER A 79 -5.37 -14.46 0.95
CA SER A 79 -6.70 -15.09 0.96
C SER A 79 -7.76 -14.17 1.56
N LYS A 80 -7.43 -13.41 2.61
CA LYS A 80 -8.31 -12.38 3.19
C LYS A 80 -8.55 -11.23 2.20
N ALA A 81 -7.49 -10.71 1.59
CA ALA A 81 -7.57 -9.63 0.60
C ALA A 81 -8.52 -10.02 -0.56
N ARG A 82 -8.38 -11.22 -1.11
CA ARG A 82 -9.26 -11.75 -2.16
C ARG A 82 -10.74 -11.85 -1.72
N SER A 83 -11.00 -12.16 -0.47
CA SER A 83 -12.38 -12.25 0.04
C SER A 83 -13.11 -10.90 0.05
N ILE A 84 -12.40 -9.80 -0.04
CA ILE A 84 -12.92 -8.43 -0.09
C ILE A 84 -12.69 -7.74 -1.43
N GLY A 85 -12.26 -8.51 -2.45
CA GLY A 85 -12.11 -8.04 -3.83
C GLY A 85 -10.79 -7.35 -4.15
N LEU A 86 -9.79 -7.42 -3.25
CA LEU A 86 -8.44 -6.94 -3.52
C LEU A 86 -7.62 -8.03 -4.24
N ASP A 87 -6.95 -7.63 -5.30
CA ASP A 87 -6.13 -8.54 -6.09
C ASP A 87 -4.66 -8.38 -5.73
N GLN A 88 -4.09 -9.46 -5.23
CA GLN A 88 -2.68 -9.55 -4.86
C GLN A 88 -2.11 -10.85 -5.40
N GLU A 89 -0.92 -10.81 -5.98
CA GLU A 89 -0.33 -11.98 -6.61
C GLU A 89 1.05 -12.32 -6.05
N PHE A 90 1.32 -13.64 -5.93
CA PHE A 90 2.68 -14.09 -5.71
C PHE A 90 3.46 -14.00 -7.01
N VAL A 91 4.64 -13.43 -6.91
CA VAL A 91 5.60 -13.29 -8.01
C VAL A 91 6.91 -14.00 -7.67
N SER A 92 7.69 -14.31 -8.68
CA SER A 92 9.02 -14.92 -8.47
C SER A 92 10.02 -13.91 -7.91
N ILE A 93 11.05 -14.41 -7.22
CA ILE A 93 12.13 -13.53 -6.73
C ILE A 93 12.93 -12.94 -7.89
N GLU A 94 13.04 -13.65 -9.01
CA GLU A 94 13.67 -13.18 -10.24
C GLU A 94 12.96 -11.94 -10.79
N GLU A 95 11.62 -11.94 -10.80
CA GLU A 95 10.82 -10.78 -11.22
C GLU A 95 10.99 -9.59 -10.27
N VAL A 96 11.11 -9.85 -8.97
CA VAL A 96 11.41 -8.80 -7.99
C VAL A 96 12.76 -8.15 -8.27
N ILE A 97 13.81 -8.94 -8.53
CA ILE A 97 15.17 -8.43 -8.79
C ILE A 97 15.22 -7.60 -10.07
N GLU A 98 14.48 -8.01 -11.09
CA GLU A 98 14.40 -7.24 -12.34
C GLU A 98 13.93 -5.81 -12.09
N LYS A 99 12.94 -5.63 -11.22
CA LYS A 99 12.37 -4.31 -10.88
C LYS A 99 13.10 -3.61 -9.72
N HIS A 100 13.66 -4.39 -8.80
CA HIS A 100 14.36 -3.91 -7.61
C HIS A 100 15.73 -4.59 -7.44
N PRO A 101 16.74 -4.18 -8.22
CA PRO A 101 18.05 -4.87 -8.27
C PRO A 101 18.87 -4.79 -6.98
N LEU A 102 18.44 -4.02 -5.99
CA LEU A 102 19.07 -3.95 -4.68
C LEU A 102 18.61 -5.06 -3.71
N VAL A 103 17.62 -5.87 -4.11
CA VAL A 103 17.16 -7.00 -3.31
C VAL A 103 18.12 -8.18 -3.50
N ASP A 104 18.70 -8.70 -2.40
CA ASP A 104 19.50 -9.91 -2.46
C ASP A 104 18.59 -11.15 -2.41
N PRO A 105 18.49 -11.94 -3.49
CA PRO A 105 17.58 -13.09 -3.60
C PRO A 105 17.83 -14.17 -2.55
N LYS A 106 19.05 -14.28 -2.03
CA LYS A 106 19.41 -15.33 -1.06
C LYS A 106 18.65 -15.27 0.25
N HIS A 107 18.03 -14.12 0.55
CA HIS A 107 17.35 -13.89 1.80
C HIS A 107 15.83 -14.10 1.73
N TYR A 108 15.28 -14.43 0.55
CA TYR A 108 13.83 -14.49 0.36
C TYR A 108 13.40 -15.76 -0.36
N VAL A 109 12.28 -16.30 0.08
CA VAL A 109 11.68 -17.55 -0.46
C VAL A 109 10.42 -17.28 -1.27
N ALA A 110 9.81 -16.11 -1.10
CA ALA A 110 8.61 -15.70 -1.84
C ALA A 110 8.43 -14.19 -1.80
N ALA A 111 7.68 -13.66 -2.74
CA ALA A 111 7.25 -12.27 -2.81
C ALA A 111 5.75 -12.19 -3.15
N LEU A 112 5.02 -11.31 -2.45
CA LEU A 112 3.64 -10.97 -2.75
C LEU A 112 3.61 -9.53 -3.27
N TRP A 113 3.05 -9.34 -4.45
CA TRP A 113 2.80 -8.04 -5.07
C TRP A 113 1.47 -7.46 -4.59
N ASP A 114 1.45 -6.14 -4.24
CA ASP A 114 0.28 -5.38 -3.81
C ASP A 114 0.16 -4.07 -4.61
#